data_427bd651e57949225918ff421139f640
#
_entry.id   427bd651e57949225918ff421139f640
#
_cell.length_a   1.000
_cell.length_b   1.000
_cell.length_c   1.000
_cell.angle_alpha   90.00
_cell.angle_beta   90.00
_cell.angle_gamma   90.00
#
_symmetry.space_group_name_H-M   'P 1'
#
loop_
_entity.id
_entity.type
_entity.pdbx_description
1 polymer ?
#
loop_
_entity_poly.entity_id
_entity_poly.type
_entity_poly.pdbx_seq_one_letter_code
_entity_poly.pdbx_strand_id
1 'polypeptide(L)'
;MFDLSLEVLRVVEDAAIASARTMGMGDAKTADHAAVESMRQCLDTIAIDGTIVIGEGERDAAPMLFIGEKVGASKDQPGALSVDIAVDPLEGTNLCATGAGGAITVLAASERGGLLHAPDCYMEKIVVGPAAKGAVDLDAPVKQNLKAIARRLQRGVDDLVVVVSTVPVTSN
;
A
#
# COMPACT_ATOMS: atom_id res chain seq x y z
N MET A 1 15.86 -18.89 13.20
CA MET A 1 14.65 -18.02 13.34
C MET A 1 14.30 -17.56 11.94
N PHE A 2 13.11 -17.84 11.44
CA PHE A 2 12.65 -17.40 10.14
C PHE A 2 12.46 -15.87 10.20
N ASP A 3 13.16 -15.13 9.36
CA ASP A 3 13.03 -13.67 9.30
C ASP A 3 12.13 -13.27 8.15
N LEU A 4 10.84 -13.10 8.45
CA LEU A 4 9.83 -12.71 7.48
C LEU A 4 10.14 -11.36 6.82
N SER A 5 10.87 -10.47 7.51
CA SER A 5 11.19 -9.14 6.98
C SER A 5 12.07 -9.21 5.72
N LEU A 6 13.04 -10.13 5.69
CA LEU A 6 13.91 -10.31 4.52
C LEU A 6 13.16 -10.98 3.36
N GLU A 7 12.26 -11.92 3.67
CA GLU A 7 11.43 -12.55 2.65
C GLU A 7 10.45 -11.55 2.02
N VAL A 8 9.81 -10.70 2.84
CA VAL A 8 8.92 -9.63 2.36
C VAL A 8 9.69 -8.58 1.55
N LEU A 9 10.93 -8.24 1.95
CA LEU A 9 11.79 -7.35 1.18
C LEU A 9 12.04 -7.91 -0.23
N ARG A 10 12.37 -9.21 -0.35
CA ARG A 10 12.55 -9.86 -1.65
C ARG A 10 11.33 -9.73 -2.55
N VAL A 11 10.13 -9.86 -1.99
CA VAL A 11 8.88 -9.77 -2.76
C VAL A 11 8.73 -8.39 -3.42
N VAL A 12 8.97 -7.32 -2.67
CA VAL A 12 8.86 -5.96 -3.22
C VAL A 12 10.00 -5.63 -4.18
N GLU A 13 11.20 -6.14 -3.94
CA GLU A 13 12.35 -5.99 -4.85
C GLU A 13 12.07 -6.68 -6.20
N ASP A 14 11.59 -7.93 -6.19
CA ASP A 14 11.30 -8.66 -7.41
C ASP A 14 10.19 -7.98 -8.24
N ALA A 15 9.12 -7.48 -7.60
CA ALA A 15 8.07 -6.75 -8.27
C ALA A 15 8.57 -5.41 -8.86
N ALA A 16 9.39 -4.67 -8.10
CA ALA A 16 10.00 -3.44 -8.57
C ALA A 16 10.94 -3.68 -9.77
N ILE A 17 11.74 -4.75 -9.75
CA ILE A 17 12.63 -5.12 -10.86
C ILE A 17 11.80 -5.53 -12.10
N ALA A 18 10.70 -6.26 -11.90
CA ALA A 18 9.84 -6.69 -13.00
C ALA A 18 9.18 -5.49 -13.69
N SER A 19 8.59 -4.57 -12.91
CA SER A 19 7.96 -3.36 -13.43
C SER A 19 8.97 -2.39 -14.07
N ALA A 20 10.18 -2.28 -13.51
CA ALA A 20 11.23 -1.40 -14.04
C ALA A 20 11.64 -1.77 -15.47
N ARG A 21 11.50 -3.05 -15.88
CA ARG A 21 11.77 -3.48 -17.26
C ARG A 21 10.78 -2.95 -18.28
N THR A 22 9.62 -2.52 -17.84
CA THR A 22 8.55 -1.92 -18.66
C THR A 22 8.49 -0.40 -18.55
N MET A 23 9.37 0.20 -17.72
CA MET A 23 9.40 1.64 -17.47
C MET A 23 9.60 2.44 -18.76
N GLY A 24 8.76 3.45 -19.00
CA GLY A 24 8.85 4.32 -20.17
C GLY A 24 8.28 3.73 -21.46
N MET A 25 7.68 2.55 -21.43
CA MET A 25 7.09 1.90 -22.61
C MET A 25 5.71 2.43 -23.00
N GLY A 26 5.10 3.29 -22.17
CA GLY A 26 3.77 3.88 -22.42
C GLY A 26 2.59 2.94 -22.14
N ASP A 27 2.83 1.76 -21.55
CA ASP A 27 1.81 0.75 -21.27
C ASP A 27 1.71 0.47 -19.76
N ALA A 28 0.75 1.16 -19.12
CA ALA A 28 0.51 1.03 -17.69
C ALA A 28 0.01 -0.38 -17.32
N LYS A 29 -0.79 -1.03 -18.17
CA LYS A 29 -1.32 -2.37 -17.90
C LYS A 29 -0.23 -3.44 -17.92
N THR A 30 0.68 -3.36 -18.87
CA THR A 30 1.83 -4.28 -18.93
C THR A 30 2.75 -4.08 -17.74
N ALA A 31 2.98 -2.83 -17.31
CA ALA A 31 3.80 -2.54 -16.13
C ALA A 31 3.18 -3.10 -14.84
N ASP A 32 1.89 -2.87 -14.66
CA ASP A 32 1.11 -3.37 -13.54
C ASP A 32 1.10 -4.91 -13.49
N HIS A 33 0.73 -5.54 -14.59
CA HIS A 33 0.69 -7.00 -14.71
C HIS A 33 2.05 -7.65 -14.39
N ALA A 34 3.15 -7.05 -14.85
CA ALA A 34 4.50 -7.56 -14.56
C ALA A 34 4.83 -7.51 -13.07
N ALA A 35 4.42 -6.44 -12.36
CA ALA A 35 4.60 -6.32 -10.93
C ALA A 35 3.74 -7.31 -10.14
N VAL A 36 2.44 -7.40 -10.48
CA VAL A 36 1.47 -8.31 -9.86
C VAL A 36 1.92 -9.76 -9.99
N GLU A 37 2.27 -10.20 -11.18
CA GLU A 37 2.71 -11.58 -11.42
C GLU A 37 4.00 -11.92 -10.67
N SER A 38 4.99 -11.01 -10.72
CA SER A 38 6.26 -11.19 -10.02
C SER A 38 6.07 -11.27 -8.51
N MET A 39 5.28 -10.35 -7.94
CA MET A 39 4.97 -10.34 -6.51
C MET A 39 4.30 -11.63 -6.06
N ARG A 40 3.27 -12.06 -6.78
CA ARG A 40 2.54 -13.28 -6.46
C ARG A 40 3.42 -14.54 -6.54
N GLN A 41 4.24 -14.65 -7.59
CA GLN A 41 5.16 -15.78 -7.74
C GLN A 41 6.18 -15.82 -6.59
N CYS A 42 6.74 -14.68 -6.21
CA CYS A 42 7.67 -14.60 -5.11
C CYS A 42 7.01 -14.94 -3.76
N LEU A 43 5.81 -14.45 -3.49
CA LEU A 43 5.04 -14.82 -2.30
C LEU A 43 4.83 -16.32 -2.19
N ASP A 44 4.53 -17.01 -3.29
CA ASP A 44 4.34 -18.47 -3.30
C ASP A 44 5.60 -19.29 -2.99
N THR A 45 6.78 -18.66 -2.91
CA THR A 45 8.02 -19.32 -2.45
C THR A 45 8.25 -19.25 -0.95
N ILE A 46 7.53 -18.39 -0.23
CA ILE A 46 7.73 -18.15 1.20
C ILE A 46 6.95 -19.19 2.02
N ALA A 47 7.57 -19.74 3.06
CA ALA A 47 6.96 -20.76 3.92
C ALA A 47 5.92 -20.16 4.91
N ILE A 48 4.85 -19.56 4.36
CA ILE A 48 3.72 -18.98 5.10
C ILE A 48 2.38 -19.54 4.61
N ASP A 49 1.34 -19.39 5.43
CA ASP A 49 -0.07 -19.47 5.06
C ASP A 49 -0.61 -18.04 4.99
N GLY A 50 -0.30 -17.34 3.88
CA GLY A 50 -0.66 -15.96 3.64
C GLY A 50 -2.10 -15.80 3.16
N THR A 51 -2.73 -14.69 3.52
CA THR A 51 -4.03 -14.27 2.99
C THR A 51 -3.94 -12.79 2.58
N ILE A 52 -4.29 -12.51 1.34
CA ILE A 52 -4.40 -11.13 0.86
C ILE A 52 -5.64 -10.50 1.49
N VAL A 53 -5.47 -9.47 2.30
CA VAL A 53 -6.58 -8.74 2.96
C VAL A 53 -6.83 -7.37 2.34
N ILE A 54 -5.80 -6.79 1.69
CA ILE A 54 -5.89 -5.62 0.82
C ILE A 54 -5.03 -5.93 -0.41
N GLY A 55 -5.57 -5.79 -1.61
CA GLY A 55 -4.87 -6.16 -2.85
C GLY A 55 -5.49 -5.51 -4.08
N GLU A 56 -5.38 -6.18 -5.24
CA GLU A 56 -5.76 -5.69 -6.55
C GLU A 56 -7.29 -5.56 -6.78
N GLY A 57 -8.09 -5.79 -5.78
CA GLY A 57 -9.54 -5.70 -5.83
C GLY A 57 -10.25 -7.00 -5.51
N GLU A 58 -11.52 -7.09 -5.92
CA GLU A 58 -12.34 -8.28 -5.71
C GLU A 58 -11.97 -9.38 -6.72
N ARG A 59 -12.20 -10.63 -6.33
CA ARG A 59 -11.83 -11.81 -7.10
C ARG A 59 -12.27 -11.79 -8.57
N ASP A 60 -13.47 -11.26 -8.83
CA ASP A 60 -14.04 -11.23 -10.18
C ASP A 60 -13.41 -10.15 -11.09
N ALA A 61 -12.72 -9.17 -10.49
CA ALA A 61 -12.09 -8.05 -11.19
C ALA A 61 -10.56 -8.18 -11.29
N ALA A 62 -9.93 -8.95 -10.37
CA ALA A 62 -8.48 -9.14 -10.31
C ALA A 62 -8.13 -10.63 -10.44
N PRO A 63 -7.33 -11.02 -11.43
CA PRO A 63 -6.96 -12.43 -11.63
C PRO A 63 -5.96 -12.95 -10.60
N MET A 64 -5.22 -12.05 -9.94
CA MET A 64 -4.18 -12.36 -8.93
C MET A 64 -4.16 -11.31 -7.84
N LEU A 65 -3.67 -11.68 -6.67
CA LEU A 65 -3.57 -10.83 -5.47
C LEU A 65 -4.91 -10.18 -5.09
N PHE A 66 -6.02 -10.87 -5.37
CA PHE A 66 -7.35 -10.41 -5.00
C PHE A 66 -7.61 -10.60 -3.50
N ILE A 67 -8.55 -9.86 -2.96
CA ILE A 67 -8.94 -9.96 -1.54
C ILE A 67 -9.44 -11.37 -1.24
N GLY A 68 -8.81 -12.02 -0.26
CA GLY A 68 -9.07 -13.41 0.14
C GLY A 68 -8.22 -14.45 -0.58
N GLU A 69 -7.36 -14.08 -1.55
CA GLU A 69 -6.42 -15.03 -2.17
C GLU A 69 -5.45 -15.58 -1.13
N LYS A 70 -5.22 -16.89 -1.22
CA LYS A 70 -4.21 -17.60 -0.42
C LYS A 70 -2.88 -17.65 -1.17
N VAL A 71 -1.83 -17.21 -0.50
CA VAL A 71 -0.46 -17.19 -1.04
C VAL A 71 0.50 -17.85 -0.05
N GLY A 72 1.68 -18.22 -0.53
CA GLY A 72 2.72 -18.86 0.25
C GLY A 72 2.87 -20.35 -0.05
N ALA A 73 4.08 -20.87 0.13
CA ALA A 73 4.41 -22.28 -0.09
C ALA A 73 3.76 -23.22 0.93
N SER A 74 3.31 -22.70 2.07
CA SER A 74 2.67 -23.48 3.15
C SER A 74 1.18 -23.14 3.31
N LYS A 75 0.55 -22.58 2.29
CA LYS A 75 -0.90 -22.28 2.33
C LYS A 75 -1.70 -23.53 2.65
N ASP A 76 -2.69 -23.36 3.53
CA ASP A 76 -3.59 -24.41 4.01
C ASP A 76 -2.90 -25.58 4.74
N GLN A 77 -1.63 -25.47 5.12
CA GLN A 77 -0.93 -26.50 5.88
C GLN A 77 -1.14 -26.31 7.39
N PRO A 78 -1.46 -27.36 8.14
CA PRO A 78 -1.58 -27.26 9.59
C PRO A 78 -0.26 -26.81 10.26
N GLY A 79 -0.35 -25.80 11.13
CA GLY A 79 0.80 -25.28 11.86
C GLY A 79 1.70 -24.31 11.07
N ALA A 80 1.34 -23.98 9.82
CA ALA A 80 2.02 -22.93 9.07
C ALA A 80 1.84 -21.55 9.72
N LEU A 81 2.81 -20.68 9.53
CA LEU A 81 2.74 -19.30 9.99
C LEU A 81 1.65 -18.56 9.20
N SER A 82 0.54 -18.25 9.87
CA SER A 82 -0.58 -17.53 9.26
C SER A 82 -0.31 -16.02 9.24
N VAL A 83 -0.40 -15.39 8.07
CA VAL A 83 -0.03 -13.98 7.83
C VAL A 83 -1.14 -13.31 7.02
N ASP A 84 -1.58 -12.14 7.48
CA ASP A 84 -2.38 -11.21 6.69
C ASP A 84 -1.45 -10.30 5.88
N ILE A 85 -1.78 -10.10 4.61
CA ILE A 85 -0.94 -9.37 3.66
C ILE A 85 -1.77 -8.28 2.97
N ALA A 86 -1.22 -7.07 2.94
CA ALA A 86 -1.73 -5.95 2.16
C ALA A 86 -0.70 -5.56 1.11
N VAL A 87 -1.11 -5.44 -0.15
CA VAL A 87 -0.21 -5.17 -1.28
C VAL A 87 -0.74 -4.06 -2.18
N ASP A 88 0.21 -3.35 -2.77
CA ASP A 88 0.07 -2.62 -4.01
C ASP A 88 1.35 -2.89 -4.82
N PRO A 89 1.30 -3.76 -5.82
CA PRO A 89 2.48 -4.20 -6.57
C PRO A 89 3.14 -3.06 -7.34
N LEU A 90 2.37 -2.07 -7.80
CA LEU A 90 2.89 -0.92 -8.54
C LEU A 90 2.04 0.34 -8.31
N GLU A 91 2.20 0.97 -7.15
CA GLU A 91 1.65 2.30 -6.89
C GLU A 91 2.27 3.32 -7.85
N GLY A 92 1.41 4.02 -8.60
CA GLY A 92 1.85 4.97 -9.63
C GLY A 92 2.16 4.30 -10.97
N THR A 93 1.32 3.38 -11.44
CA THR A 93 1.43 2.68 -12.74
C THR A 93 1.67 3.61 -13.92
N ASN A 94 1.00 4.76 -13.97
CA ASN A 94 1.20 5.77 -15.01
C ASN A 94 2.61 6.42 -14.95
N LEU A 95 3.18 6.59 -13.75
CA LEU A 95 4.53 7.11 -13.59
C LEU A 95 5.54 6.11 -14.17
N CYS A 96 5.38 4.83 -13.86
CA CYS A 96 6.20 3.78 -14.45
C CYS A 96 6.06 3.75 -15.97
N ALA A 97 4.85 3.71 -16.49
CA ALA A 97 4.59 3.66 -17.93
C ALA A 97 5.21 4.84 -18.69
N THR A 98 5.20 6.04 -18.12
CA THR A 98 5.78 7.25 -18.75
C THR A 98 7.28 7.43 -18.48
N GLY A 99 7.88 6.60 -17.63
CA GLY A 99 9.28 6.73 -17.22
C GLY A 99 9.54 7.87 -16.24
N ALA A 100 8.48 8.37 -15.60
CA ALA A 100 8.61 9.37 -14.53
C ALA A 100 9.05 8.70 -13.22
N GLY A 101 9.74 9.46 -12.37
CA GLY A 101 10.11 8.96 -11.04
C GLY A 101 8.94 8.95 -10.06
N GLY A 102 9.02 8.10 -9.01
CA GLY A 102 8.07 8.12 -7.90
C GLY A 102 7.10 6.94 -7.86
N ALA A 103 7.10 6.05 -8.85
CA ALA A 103 6.41 4.76 -8.71
C ALA A 103 7.10 3.91 -7.64
N ILE A 104 6.31 3.19 -6.84
CA ILE A 104 6.80 2.34 -5.76
C ILE A 104 6.05 1.01 -5.71
N THR A 105 6.66 0.00 -5.13
CA THR A 105 6.04 -1.28 -4.76
C THR A 105 5.86 -1.32 -3.26
N VAL A 106 4.67 -1.70 -2.79
CA VAL A 106 4.34 -1.67 -1.36
C VAL A 106 3.78 -3.02 -0.91
N LEU A 107 4.24 -3.48 0.25
CA LEU A 107 3.69 -4.63 0.95
C LEU A 107 3.73 -4.40 2.46
N ALA A 108 2.64 -4.75 3.14
CA ALA A 108 2.60 -4.85 4.58
C ALA A 108 2.16 -6.26 4.99
N ALA A 109 2.79 -6.80 6.03
CA ALA A 109 2.45 -8.11 6.56
C ALA A 109 2.28 -8.05 8.09
N SER A 110 1.32 -8.80 8.62
CA SER A 110 1.05 -8.91 10.05
C SER A 110 0.61 -10.33 10.38
N GLU A 111 0.58 -10.67 11.67
CA GLU A 111 -0.13 -11.86 12.13
C GLU A 111 -1.60 -11.82 11.71
N ARG A 112 -2.22 -12.97 11.60
CA ARG A 112 -3.62 -13.11 11.19
C ARG A 112 -4.55 -12.26 12.06
N GLY A 113 -5.37 -11.41 11.42
CA GLY A 113 -6.26 -10.45 12.08
C GLY A 113 -5.57 -9.16 12.54
N GLY A 114 -4.29 -8.97 12.22
CA GLY A 114 -3.54 -7.77 12.59
C GLY A 114 -3.70 -6.60 11.62
N LEU A 115 -4.19 -6.85 10.40
CA LEU A 115 -4.48 -5.79 9.43
C LEU A 115 -5.98 -5.48 9.38
N LEU A 116 -6.31 -4.20 9.19
CA LEU A 116 -7.68 -3.78 8.94
C LEU A 116 -8.11 -4.23 7.53
N HIS A 117 -9.21 -4.95 7.45
CA HIS A 117 -9.88 -5.25 6.18
C HIS A 117 -10.61 -3.98 5.72
N ALA A 118 -9.90 -3.08 5.09
CA ALA A 118 -10.45 -1.82 4.61
C ALA A 118 -11.14 -2.03 3.26
N PRO A 119 -12.28 -1.35 2.99
CA PRO A 119 -12.84 -1.32 1.66
C PRO A 119 -11.89 -0.60 0.70
N ASP A 120 -11.88 -1.02 -0.56
CA ASP A 120 -11.13 -0.34 -1.63
C ASP A 120 -11.87 0.96 -2.00
N CYS A 121 -11.57 2.01 -1.26
CA CYS A 121 -12.15 3.33 -1.50
C CYS A 121 -11.22 4.46 -1.04
N TYR A 122 -11.34 5.60 -1.69
CA TYR A 122 -10.69 6.82 -1.23
C TYR A 122 -11.30 7.30 0.08
N MET A 123 -10.47 7.75 1.00
CA MET A 123 -10.89 8.28 2.29
C MET A 123 -10.20 9.62 2.56
N GLU A 124 -10.92 10.51 3.23
CA GLU A 124 -10.32 11.72 3.79
C GLU A 124 -9.43 11.34 4.98
N LYS A 125 -8.22 11.86 4.99
CA LYS A 125 -7.23 11.56 6.04
C LYS A 125 -6.53 12.83 6.49
N ILE A 126 -6.31 12.95 7.80
CA ILE A 126 -5.42 13.95 8.38
C ILE A 126 -4.33 13.22 9.15
N VAL A 127 -3.08 13.46 8.80
CA VAL A 127 -1.91 12.91 9.52
C VAL A 127 -1.14 14.06 10.15
N VAL A 128 -0.85 13.95 11.43
CA VAL A 128 -0.05 14.92 12.18
C VAL A 128 1.00 14.22 13.02
N GLY A 129 2.09 14.92 13.29
CA GLY A 129 3.14 14.42 14.17
C GLY A 129 2.65 14.21 15.62
N PRO A 130 3.38 13.42 16.43
CA PRO A 130 2.97 13.05 17.80
C PRO A 130 2.65 14.25 18.70
N ALA A 131 3.34 15.37 18.55
CA ALA A 131 3.11 16.59 19.34
C ALA A 131 1.72 17.21 19.09
N ALA A 132 1.11 16.97 17.94
CA ALA A 132 -0.23 17.45 17.60
C ALA A 132 -1.32 16.37 17.72
N LYS A 133 -1.00 15.21 18.32
CA LYS A 133 -1.98 14.13 18.55
C LYS A 133 -3.21 14.64 19.30
N GLY A 134 -4.40 14.34 18.78
CA GLY A 134 -5.68 14.74 19.35
C GLY A 134 -6.02 16.24 19.20
N ALA A 135 -5.26 16.98 18.39
CA ALA A 135 -5.54 18.41 18.14
C ALA A 135 -6.36 18.64 16.86
N VAL A 136 -6.53 17.62 16.02
CA VAL A 136 -7.19 17.71 14.72
C VAL A 136 -8.48 16.90 14.68
N ASP A 137 -9.40 17.37 13.85
CA ASP A 137 -10.70 16.77 13.62
C ASP A 137 -11.02 16.85 12.11
N LEU A 138 -11.41 15.73 11.50
CA LEU A 138 -11.77 15.67 10.07
C LEU A 138 -12.97 16.54 9.72
N ASP A 139 -13.93 16.64 10.64
CA ASP A 139 -15.16 17.42 10.44
C ASP A 139 -14.94 18.93 10.69
N ALA A 140 -13.79 19.31 11.25
CA ALA A 140 -13.49 20.71 11.51
C ALA A 140 -12.94 21.42 10.26
N PRO A 141 -13.24 22.72 10.08
CA PRO A 141 -12.66 23.51 9.01
C PRO A 141 -11.12 23.46 9.01
N VAL A 142 -10.50 23.39 7.82
CA VAL A 142 -9.04 23.33 7.65
C VAL A 142 -8.32 24.40 8.46
N LYS A 143 -8.83 25.64 8.44
CA LYS A 143 -8.28 26.77 9.21
C LYS A 143 -8.25 26.51 10.72
N GLN A 144 -9.24 25.79 11.25
CA GLN A 144 -9.29 25.43 12.66
C GLN A 144 -8.23 24.37 12.99
N ASN A 145 -8.10 23.35 12.17
CA ASN A 145 -7.07 22.32 12.30
C ASN A 145 -5.67 22.92 12.26
N LEU A 146 -5.38 23.78 11.28
CA LEU A 146 -4.07 24.45 11.17
C LEU A 146 -3.75 25.28 12.42
N LYS A 147 -4.70 26.05 12.95
CA LYS A 147 -4.52 26.81 14.19
C LYS A 147 -4.28 25.90 15.40
N ALA A 148 -4.97 24.76 15.48
CA ALA A 148 -4.80 23.81 16.56
C ALA A 148 -3.41 23.16 16.52
N ILE A 149 -2.94 22.76 15.34
CA ILE A 149 -1.60 22.23 15.12
C ILE A 149 -0.54 23.27 15.50
N ALA A 150 -0.65 24.50 14.99
CA ALA A 150 0.28 25.60 15.26
C ALA A 150 0.44 25.85 16.76
N ARG A 151 -0.68 25.89 17.51
CA ARG A 151 -0.68 26.02 18.97
C ARG A 151 0.07 24.89 19.67
N ARG A 152 -0.18 23.63 19.26
CA ARG A 152 0.49 22.46 19.83
C ARG A 152 2.00 22.47 19.56
N LEU A 153 2.41 22.94 18.39
CA LEU A 153 3.81 23.04 18.00
C LEU A 153 4.48 24.35 18.49
N GLN A 154 3.73 25.26 19.14
CA GLN A 154 4.21 26.60 19.58
C GLN A 154 4.83 27.40 18.40
N ARG A 155 4.15 27.38 17.24
CA ARG A 155 4.57 28.04 16.00
C ARG A 155 3.44 28.91 15.44
N GLY A 156 3.77 29.80 14.51
CA GLY A 156 2.80 30.47 13.64
C GLY A 156 2.16 29.48 12.66
N VAL A 157 0.96 29.78 12.18
CA VAL A 157 0.35 28.98 11.09
C VAL A 157 1.21 29.04 9.84
N ASP A 158 1.84 30.20 9.57
CA ASP A 158 2.71 30.43 8.42
C ASP A 158 4.03 29.65 8.49
N ASP A 159 4.39 29.11 9.66
CA ASP A 159 5.56 28.28 9.87
C ASP A 159 5.26 26.76 9.70
N LEU A 160 4.03 26.42 9.35
CA LEU A 160 3.65 25.02 9.13
C LEU A 160 3.97 24.58 7.70
N VAL A 161 4.53 23.39 7.57
CA VAL A 161 4.63 22.70 6.28
C VAL A 161 3.45 21.75 6.16
N VAL A 162 2.66 21.91 5.11
CA VAL A 162 1.47 21.09 4.85
C VAL A 162 1.61 20.46 3.47
N VAL A 163 1.41 19.15 3.39
CA VAL A 163 1.30 18.41 2.13
C VAL A 163 -0.18 18.07 1.92
N VAL A 164 -0.70 18.43 0.77
CA VAL A 164 -2.05 18.07 0.36
C VAL A 164 -1.94 17.12 -0.83
N SER A 165 -2.47 15.92 -0.68
CA SER A 165 -2.66 14.99 -1.80
C SER A 165 -4.07 15.18 -2.31
N THR A 166 -4.22 15.57 -3.55
CA THR A 166 -5.51 15.65 -4.24
C THR A 166 -5.59 14.53 -5.25
N VAL A 167 -6.48 13.57 -5.02
CA VAL A 167 -6.89 12.65 -6.07
C VAL A 167 -8.09 13.29 -6.76
N PRO A 168 -8.09 13.43 -8.10
CA PRO A 168 -9.28 13.87 -8.80
C PRO A 168 -10.42 12.89 -8.50
N VAL A 169 -11.44 13.35 -7.78
CA VAL A 169 -12.67 12.58 -7.64
C VAL A 169 -13.36 12.66 -8.99
N THR A 170 -13.16 11.63 -9.81
CA THR A 170 -14.02 11.44 -10.99
C THR A 170 -15.37 11.05 -10.45
N SER A 171 -16.33 12.00 -10.44
CA SER A 171 -17.75 11.67 -10.24
C SER A 171 -18.18 10.71 -11.33
N ASN A 172 -18.51 9.48 -10.94
CA ASN A 172 -19.26 8.53 -11.77
C ASN A 172 -20.67 9.08 -12.02
#